data_b36e9844b70d78e0b704be182b7276bc
#
_entry.id   b36e9844b70d78e0b704be182b7276bc
#
_cell.length_a   1.000
_cell.length_b   1.000
_cell.length_c   1.000
_cell.angle_alpha   90.00
_cell.angle_beta   90.00
_cell.angle_gamma   90.00
#
_symmetry.space_group_name_H-M   'P 1'
#
loop_
_entity.id
_entity.type
_entity.pdbx_description
1 polymer ?
#
loop_
_entity_poly.entity_id
_entity_poly.type
_entity_poly.pdbx_seq_one_letter_code
_entity_poly.pdbx_strand_id
1 'polypeptide(L)'
;MSKIPKLKDIVLRDTPFAELMNKRIYNVLLIATKYDAFMLEDDGRVDEQIFNEYTALSLRYPPRFTQVTTEEEAMRELADRNFELVIVMPNMDNRDIFVGAKEIKQKYPHTPIVVLTPFSREVSKRVAMADLSSIDYIFSWLGNAELLLAIIKLIEDKLNAPNDSASVGVQIILLVEDSIRFYSSALPHLYRIVLEQSQEFSKEALNDHLKTMRMRGRPKIMLARTYEEAMDIYSDYSENILGYALCREIKSREPHIPIILESSEADNERYAEELKASFIVKNSKHYPQDLRAEVMEHFGFGPFIIVNPETMAPIMTIKDLKDLQRKLPEIPDESLRYHLSQNHFSRFFFSRAMF
;
A
#
# COMPACT_ATOMS: atom_id res chain seq x y z
N MET A 1 -23.95 11.26 28.73
CA MET A 1 -24.51 9.88 28.53
C MET A 1 -24.85 9.74 27.05
N SER A 2 -23.96 9.18 26.28
CA SER A 2 -24.20 8.84 24.87
C SER A 2 -25.24 7.70 24.83
N LYS A 3 -26.36 7.92 24.16
CA LYS A 3 -27.36 6.85 23.95
C LYS A 3 -26.74 5.79 23.05
N ILE A 4 -26.55 4.59 23.60
CA ILE A 4 -26.22 3.41 22.80
C ILE A 4 -27.34 3.24 21.77
N PRO A 5 -27.07 3.28 20.45
CA PRO A 5 -28.10 3.09 19.44
C PRO A 5 -28.73 1.71 19.63
N LYS A 6 -30.06 1.64 19.60
CA LYS A 6 -30.75 0.36 19.65
C LYS A 6 -30.43 -0.42 18.38
N LEU A 7 -30.32 -1.74 18.46
CA LEU A 7 -30.01 -2.63 17.34
C LEU A 7 -30.88 -2.39 16.09
N LYS A 8 -32.09 -1.82 16.28
CA LYS A 8 -33.02 -1.44 15.23
C LYS A 8 -32.61 -0.20 14.41
N ASP A 9 -31.65 0.57 14.93
CA ASP A 9 -31.16 1.80 14.28
C ASP A 9 -29.90 1.53 13.47
N ILE A 10 -29.38 0.30 13.51
CA ILE A 10 -28.25 -0.14 12.71
C ILE A 10 -28.80 -0.57 11.35
N VAL A 11 -28.78 0.34 10.40
CA VAL A 11 -29.02 0.03 9.00
C VAL A 11 -27.74 -0.62 8.48
N LEU A 12 -27.74 -1.95 8.35
CA LEU A 12 -26.71 -2.68 7.60
C LEU A 12 -26.83 -2.22 6.14
N ARG A 13 -26.01 -1.27 5.74
CA ARG A 13 -25.89 -0.87 4.34
C ARG A 13 -25.11 -1.99 3.64
N ASP A 14 -25.64 -2.47 2.53
CA ASP A 14 -24.87 -3.31 1.63
C ASP A 14 -23.62 -2.53 1.18
N THR A 15 -22.44 -3.04 1.48
CA THR A 15 -21.20 -2.38 1.11
C THR A 15 -21.12 -2.30 -0.40
N PRO A 16 -20.96 -1.10 -1.00
CA PRO A 16 -20.94 -0.94 -2.45
C PRO A 16 -19.58 -1.38 -3.06
N PHE A 17 -19.18 -2.62 -2.82
CA PHE A 17 -17.90 -3.16 -3.31
C PHE A 17 -17.73 -3.02 -4.82
N ALA A 18 -18.84 -2.95 -5.58
CA ALA A 18 -18.79 -2.75 -7.02
C ALA A 18 -18.22 -1.37 -7.40
N GLU A 19 -18.37 -0.39 -6.51
CA GLU A 19 -17.91 0.99 -6.70
C GLU A 19 -16.46 1.19 -6.23
N LEU A 20 -15.87 0.21 -5.55
CA LEU A 20 -14.49 0.26 -5.10
C LEU A 20 -13.53 -0.17 -6.20
N MET A 21 -12.30 0.36 -6.15
CA MET A 21 -11.24 0.04 -7.12
C MET A 21 -11.70 0.23 -8.58
N ASN A 22 -12.38 1.32 -8.86
CA ASN A 22 -12.91 1.62 -10.20
C ASN A 22 -11.83 1.99 -11.20
N LYS A 23 -10.73 2.57 -10.71
CA LYS A 23 -9.59 2.95 -11.53
C LYS A 23 -8.54 1.85 -11.46
N ARG A 24 -8.33 1.18 -12.58
CA ARG A 24 -7.35 0.10 -12.71
C ARG A 24 -6.38 0.39 -13.84
N ILE A 25 -5.21 -0.19 -13.73
CA ILE A 25 -4.17 -0.15 -14.75
C ILE A 25 -4.33 -1.40 -15.63
N TYR A 26 -4.73 -1.19 -16.88
CA TYR A 26 -4.86 -2.24 -17.89
C TYR A 26 -3.73 -2.22 -18.91
N ASN A 27 -3.22 -1.03 -19.24
CA ASN A 27 -2.18 -0.82 -20.23
C ASN A 27 -1.06 0.01 -19.65
N VAL A 28 0.14 -0.51 -19.71
CA VAL A 28 1.38 0.15 -19.26
C VAL A 28 2.25 0.40 -20.49
N LEU A 29 2.64 1.64 -20.70
CA LEU A 29 3.65 2.00 -21.70
C LEU A 29 5.02 1.98 -21.01
N LEU A 30 5.90 1.10 -21.49
CA LEU A 30 7.28 0.99 -21.02
C LEU A 30 8.21 1.62 -22.05
N ILE A 31 8.84 2.73 -21.68
CA ILE A 31 9.86 3.41 -22.48
C ILE A 31 11.21 2.95 -21.96
N ALA A 32 11.86 2.06 -22.69
CA ALA A 32 13.13 1.45 -22.28
C ALA A 32 13.98 1.11 -23.50
N THR A 33 15.30 1.27 -23.40
CA THR A 33 16.19 0.76 -24.44
C THR A 33 16.10 -0.76 -24.53
N LYS A 34 16.58 -1.34 -25.62
CA LYS A 34 16.66 -2.81 -25.76
C LYS A 34 17.49 -3.45 -24.66
N TYR A 35 18.53 -2.75 -24.16
CA TYR A 35 19.37 -3.24 -23.07
C TYR A 35 18.63 -3.19 -21.73
N ASP A 36 17.97 -2.07 -21.43
CA ASP A 36 17.22 -1.92 -20.17
C ASP A 36 16.03 -2.89 -20.11
N ALA A 37 15.36 -3.09 -21.24
CA ALA A 37 14.31 -4.10 -21.35
C ALA A 37 14.84 -5.51 -21.15
N PHE A 38 15.98 -5.83 -21.73
CA PHE A 38 16.65 -7.11 -21.49
C PHE A 38 16.98 -7.32 -20.01
N MET A 39 17.43 -6.27 -19.30
CA MET A 39 17.65 -6.31 -17.84
C MET A 39 16.39 -6.53 -17.02
N LEU A 40 15.22 -6.08 -17.51
CA LEU A 40 13.94 -6.40 -16.88
C LEU A 40 13.49 -7.84 -17.17
N GLU A 41 13.93 -8.41 -18.28
CA GLU A 41 13.53 -9.72 -18.78
C GLU A 41 14.53 -10.84 -18.43
N ASP A 42 15.51 -10.59 -17.55
CA ASP A 42 16.53 -11.58 -17.16
C ASP A 42 15.90 -12.86 -16.58
N ASP A 43 14.78 -12.73 -15.85
CA ASP A 43 14.00 -13.83 -15.29
C ASP A 43 12.76 -14.21 -16.13
N GLY A 44 12.67 -13.77 -17.39
CA GLY A 44 11.53 -14.00 -18.29
C GLY A 44 10.86 -12.69 -18.77
N ARG A 45 9.98 -12.79 -19.75
CA ARG A 45 9.29 -11.61 -20.29
C ARG A 45 8.49 -10.88 -19.21
N VAL A 46 8.49 -9.55 -19.24
CA VAL A 46 7.77 -8.72 -18.26
C VAL A 46 6.31 -9.12 -18.12
N ASP A 47 5.64 -9.41 -19.24
CA ASP A 47 4.24 -9.87 -19.24
C ASP A 47 4.06 -11.19 -18.49
N GLU A 48 5.00 -12.14 -18.67
CA GLU A 48 4.95 -13.45 -18.00
C GLU A 48 5.23 -13.31 -16.50
N GLN A 49 6.19 -12.49 -16.13
CA GLN A 49 6.53 -12.21 -14.72
C GLN A 49 5.30 -11.61 -14.01
N ILE A 50 4.69 -10.58 -14.58
CA ILE A 50 3.49 -9.93 -14.02
C ILE A 50 2.31 -10.91 -13.99
N PHE A 51 2.11 -11.72 -15.03
CA PHE A 51 1.07 -12.75 -15.04
C PHE A 51 1.26 -13.75 -13.90
N ASN A 52 2.49 -14.18 -13.65
CA ASN A 52 2.81 -15.12 -12.57
C ASN A 52 2.53 -14.50 -11.20
N GLU A 53 2.92 -13.23 -10.97
CA GLU A 53 2.63 -12.52 -9.71
C GLU A 53 1.11 -12.35 -9.50
N TYR A 54 0.37 -11.98 -10.55
CA TYR A 54 -1.09 -11.86 -10.46
C TYR A 54 -1.75 -13.21 -10.17
N THR A 55 -1.25 -14.29 -10.75
CA THR A 55 -1.75 -15.65 -10.53
C THR A 55 -1.45 -16.12 -9.12
N ALA A 56 -0.23 -15.93 -8.63
CA ALA A 56 0.19 -16.31 -7.27
C ALA A 56 -0.68 -15.63 -6.20
N LEU A 57 -1.06 -14.38 -6.42
CA LEU A 57 -1.89 -13.60 -5.51
C LEU A 57 -3.39 -13.66 -5.87
N SER A 58 -3.81 -14.54 -6.78
CA SER A 58 -5.19 -14.68 -7.27
C SER A 58 -5.83 -13.36 -7.71
N LEU A 59 -5.02 -12.46 -8.27
CA LEU A 59 -5.47 -11.19 -8.83
C LEU A 59 -6.01 -11.40 -10.24
N ARG A 60 -6.98 -10.59 -10.62
CA ARG A 60 -7.57 -10.63 -11.97
C ARG A 60 -7.05 -9.49 -12.83
N TYR A 61 -7.01 -9.73 -14.15
CA TYR A 61 -6.68 -8.73 -15.16
C TYR A 61 -5.26 -8.17 -14.99
N PRO A 62 -4.22 -8.98 -15.22
CA PRO A 62 -2.86 -8.48 -15.30
C PRO A 62 -2.76 -7.42 -16.40
N PRO A 63 -2.06 -6.32 -16.19
CA PRO A 63 -1.89 -5.27 -17.19
C PRO A 63 -1.06 -5.76 -18.36
N ARG A 64 -1.30 -5.17 -19.53
CA ARG A 64 -0.51 -5.41 -20.74
C ARG A 64 0.59 -4.36 -20.84
N PHE A 65 1.79 -4.81 -21.12
CA PHE A 65 2.92 -3.93 -21.36
C PHE A 65 3.11 -3.71 -22.88
N THR A 66 3.23 -2.45 -23.26
CA THR A 66 3.67 -2.05 -24.61
C THR A 66 5.03 -1.41 -24.45
N GLN A 67 6.06 -2.03 -25.02
CA GLN A 67 7.41 -1.51 -24.95
C GLN A 67 7.72 -0.69 -26.20
N VAL A 68 8.36 0.45 -25.98
CA VAL A 68 8.90 1.34 -27.03
C VAL A 68 10.31 1.76 -26.64
N THR A 69 11.10 2.13 -27.64
CA THR A 69 12.52 2.46 -27.43
C THR A 69 12.81 3.95 -27.54
N THR A 70 11.90 4.72 -28.11
CA THR A 70 12.05 6.17 -28.33
C THR A 70 10.85 6.95 -27.84
N GLU A 71 11.07 8.25 -27.57
CA GLU A 71 10.01 9.17 -27.19
C GLU A 71 9.00 9.38 -28.33
N GLU A 72 9.46 9.39 -29.58
CA GLU A 72 8.61 9.54 -30.75
C GLU A 72 7.69 8.32 -30.92
N GLU A 73 8.17 7.10 -30.62
CA GLU A 73 7.35 5.89 -30.57
C GLU A 73 6.34 5.98 -29.44
N ALA A 74 6.77 6.41 -28.26
CA ALA A 74 5.90 6.60 -27.11
C ALA A 74 4.74 7.57 -27.40
N MET A 75 5.06 8.71 -28.01
CA MET A 75 4.05 9.70 -28.39
C MET A 75 3.06 9.21 -29.44
N ARG A 76 3.50 8.31 -30.35
CA ARG A 76 2.61 7.65 -31.33
C ARG A 76 1.67 6.65 -30.65
N GLU A 77 2.20 5.81 -29.78
CA GLU A 77 1.40 4.84 -29.03
C GLU A 77 0.38 5.54 -28.13
N LEU A 78 0.78 6.61 -27.43
CA LEU A 78 -0.12 7.42 -26.60
C LEU A 78 -1.21 8.14 -27.37
N ALA A 79 -0.98 8.44 -28.67
CA ALA A 79 -1.99 9.02 -29.54
C ALA A 79 -3.00 7.98 -30.06
N ASP A 80 -2.56 6.73 -30.22
CA ASP A 80 -3.37 5.63 -30.77
C ASP A 80 -4.21 4.92 -29.72
N ARG A 81 -3.69 4.81 -28.48
CA ARG A 81 -4.29 4.04 -27.39
C ARG A 81 -4.21 4.75 -26.06
N ASN A 82 -5.13 4.39 -25.15
CA ASN A 82 -5.04 4.84 -23.76
C ASN A 82 -4.09 3.98 -22.95
N PHE A 83 -3.19 4.63 -22.23
CA PHE A 83 -2.34 4.01 -21.23
C PHE A 83 -2.64 4.65 -19.87
N GLU A 84 -2.84 3.82 -18.86
CA GLU A 84 -3.11 4.26 -17.50
C GLU A 84 -1.84 4.49 -16.69
N LEU A 85 -0.68 4.05 -17.20
CA LEU A 85 0.63 4.23 -16.58
C LEU A 85 1.73 4.28 -17.63
N VAL A 86 2.66 5.20 -17.48
CA VAL A 86 3.91 5.25 -18.24
C VAL A 86 5.07 4.95 -17.30
N ILE A 87 5.88 3.95 -17.64
CA ILE A 87 7.14 3.64 -16.96
C ILE A 87 8.29 4.00 -17.87
N VAL A 88 9.21 4.82 -17.37
CA VAL A 88 10.37 5.29 -18.15
C VAL A 88 11.65 4.78 -17.49
N MET A 89 12.50 4.12 -18.28
CA MET A 89 13.85 3.73 -17.83
C MET A 89 14.89 4.70 -18.39
N PRO A 90 15.70 5.32 -17.53
CA PRO A 90 16.75 6.25 -17.95
C PRO A 90 17.85 5.57 -18.74
N ASN A 91 18.11 6.05 -19.95
CA ASN A 91 19.28 5.64 -20.71
C ASN A 91 20.49 6.53 -20.38
N MET A 92 21.68 5.93 -20.23
CA MET A 92 22.94 6.65 -19.98
C MET A 92 23.42 7.44 -21.18
N ASP A 93 23.00 7.09 -22.42
CA ASP A 93 23.68 7.54 -23.62
C ASP A 93 23.05 8.73 -24.35
N ASN A 94 21.76 9.06 -24.15
CA ASN A 94 21.15 10.18 -24.88
C ASN A 94 19.84 10.71 -24.30
N ARG A 95 19.67 12.03 -24.38
CA ARG A 95 18.51 12.84 -23.99
C ARG A 95 18.10 12.75 -22.51
N ASP A 96 17.76 13.90 -22.01
CA ASP A 96 17.21 14.04 -20.67
C ASP A 96 15.78 13.51 -20.66
N ILE A 97 15.59 12.28 -20.15
CA ILE A 97 14.26 11.64 -20.00
C ILE A 97 13.26 12.51 -19.22
N PHE A 98 13.75 13.41 -18.41
CA PHE A 98 12.92 14.36 -17.68
C PHE A 98 12.27 15.37 -18.63
N VAL A 99 12.91 15.68 -19.76
CA VAL A 99 12.33 16.52 -20.85
C VAL A 99 11.22 15.76 -21.55
N GLY A 100 11.45 14.50 -21.94
CA GLY A 100 10.43 13.66 -22.57
C GLY A 100 9.23 13.39 -21.66
N ALA A 101 9.47 13.14 -20.37
CA ALA A 101 8.41 13.00 -19.39
C ALA A 101 7.57 14.30 -19.28
N LYS A 102 8.21 15.47 -19.38
CA LYS A 102 7.52 16.77 -19.36
C LYS A 102 6.63 16.95 -20.58
N GLU A 103 7.09 16.58 -21.78
CA GLU A 103 6.30 16.63 -23.01
C GLU A 103 5.09 15.68 -22.94
N ILE A 104 5.28 14.45 -22.45
CA ILE A 104 4.19 13.51 -22.22
C ILE A 104 3.19 14.09 -21.23
N LYS A 105 3.64 14.62 -20.08
CA LYS A 105 2.77 15.17 -19.05
C LYS A 105 1.97 16.40 -19.50
N GLN A 106 2.56 17.24 -20.35
CA GLN A 106 1.86 18.38 -20.94
C GLN A 106 0.68 17.94 -21.83
N LYS A 107 0.84 16.87 -22.60
CA LYS A 107 -0.19 16.38 -23.52
C LYS A 107 -1.17 15.42 -22.82
N TYR A 108 -0.69 14.64 -21.84
CA TYR A 108 -1.46 13.65 -21.07
C TYR A 108 -1.32 13.91 -19.55
N PRO A 109 -1.89 15.01 -19.02
CA PRO A 109 -1.65 15.46 -17.65
C PRO A 109 -2.12 14.48 -16.57
N HIS A 110 -3.11 13.65 -16.88
CA HIS A 110 -3.68 12.68 -15.95
C HIS A 110 -3.01 11.31 -15.96
N THR A 111 -2.11 11.05 -16.92
CA THR A 111 -1.40 9.78 -16.98
C THR A 111 -0.21 9.82 -16.02
N PRO A 112 -0.15 8.92 -15.03
CA PRO A 112 0.98 8.82 -14.12
C PRO A 112 2.25 8.44 -14.87
N ILE A 113 3.37 9.07 -14.49
CA ILE A 113 4.70 8.78 -15.04
C ILE A 113 5.60 8.32 -13.89
N VAL A 114 6.13 7.13 -14.01
CA VAL A 114 7.05 6.52 -13.06
C VAL A 114 8.41 6.31 -13.72
N VAL A 115 9.47 6.74 -13.05
CA VAL A 115 10.84 6.45 -13.48
C VAL A 115 11.32 5.20 -12.76
N LEU A 116 11.77 4.21 -13.52
CA LEU A 116 12.39 2.98 -13.01
C LEU A 116 13.88 3.00 -13.38
N THR A 117 14.75 3.13 -12.40
CA THR A 117 16.18 3.35 -12.62
C THR A 117 17.03 2.24 -12.03
N PRO A 118 18.10 1.78 -12.71
CA PRO A 118 19.09 0.95 -12.06
C PRO A 118 19.77 1.75 -10.93
N PHE A 119 20.05 1.07 -9.82
CA PHE A 119 20.71 1.73 -8.67
C PHE A 119 22.17 2.06 -9.01
N SER A 120 22.42 3.31 -9.42
CA SER A 120 23.78 3.82 -9.61
C SER A 120 23.96 5.21 -9.00
N ARG A 121 25.19 5.54 -8.57
CA ARG A 121 25.52 6.86 -8.04
C ARG A 121 25.29 7.97 -9.07
N GLU A 122 25.48 7.69 -10.34
CA GLU A 122 25.32 8.64 -11.44
C GLU A 122 23.85 8.99 -11.65
N VAL A 123 22.98 7.99 -11.65
CA VAL A 123 21.53 8.19 -11.76
C VAL A 123 21.01 8.95 -10.54
N SER A 124 21.45 8.63 -9.35
CA SER A 124 21.05 9.35 -8.13
C SER A 124 21.44 10.84 -8.19
N LYS A 125 22.61 11.18 -8.73
CA LYS A 125 23.01 12.57 -8.93
C LYS A 125 22.19 13.29 -9.99
N ARG A 126 21.84 12.60 -11.09
CA ARG A 126 20.97 13.18 -12.15
C ARG A 126 19.57 13.44 -11.62
N VAL A 127 19.00 12.49 -10.90
CA VAL A 127 17.69 12.63 -10.24
C VAL A 127 17.68 13.83 -9.28
N ALA A 128 18.74 14.00 -8.49
CA ALA A 128 18.84 15.11 -7.53
C ALA A 128 18.94 16.50 -8.20
N MET A 129 19.32 16.58 -9.47
CA MET A 129 19.47 17.83 -10.25
C MET A 129 18.33 18.06 -11.25
N ALA A 130 17.45 17.09 -11.44
CA ALA A 130 16.41 17.13 -12.46
C ALA A 130 15.14 17.86 -11.99
N ASP A 131 14.38 18.40 -12.94
CA ASP A 131 13.02 18.87 -12.70
C ASP A 131 12.08 17.64 -12.63
N LEU A 132 11.69 17.28 -11.42
CA LEU A 132 10.83 16.12 -11.14
C LEU A 132 9.34 16.45 -11.18
N SER A 133 8.95 17.66 -11.54
CA SER A 133 7.55 18.14 -11.49
C SER A 133 6.59 17.32 -12.37
N SER A 134 7.12 16.64 -13.39
CA SER A 134 6.34 15.81 -14.31
C SER A 134 6.36 14.32 -13.96
N ILE A 135 7.04 13.93 -12.87
CA ILE A 135 7.23 12.55 -12.46
C ILE A 135 6.48 12.29 -11.15
N ASP A 136 5.62 11.30 -11.16
CA ASP A 136 4.84 10.95 -9.97
C ASP A 136 5.69 10.19 -8.94
N TYR A 137 6.49 9.19 -9.39
CA TYR A 137 7.39 8.45 -8.52
C TYR A 137 8.67 8.02 -9.26
N ILE A 138 9.71 7.76 -8.49
CA ILE A 138 10.98 7.19 -8.96
C ILE A 138 11.24 5.93 -8.16
N PHE A 139 11.56 4.82 -8.83
CA PHE A 139 11.91 3.56 -8.18
C PHE A 139 13.28 3.07 -8.61
N SER A 140 13.92 2.32 -7.72
CA SER A 140 15.17 1.63 -8.02
C SER A 140 14.88 0.19 -8.42
N TRP A 141 15.27 -0.20 -9.64
CA TRP A 141 15.18 -1.59 -10.07
C TRP A 141 16.18 -2.45 -9.29
N LEU A 142 15.68 -3.44 -8.60
CA LEU A 142 16.45 -4.35 -7.73
C LEU A 142 16.48 -5.79 -8.26
N GLY A 143 16.10 -6.00 -9.53
CA GLY A 143 16.02 -7.34 -10.14
C GLY A 143 14.80 -8.15 -9.68
N ASN A 144 13.70 -7.50 -9.29
CA ASN A 144 12.53 -8.19 -8.74
C ASN A 144 11.24 -7.71 -9.41
N ALA A 145 10.54 -8.63 -10.09
CA ALA A 145 9.25 -8.35 -10.74
C ALA A 145 8.14 -7.95 -9.75
N GLU A 146 8.25 -8.33 -8.48
CA GLU A 146 7.32 -7.88 -7.43
C GLU A 146 7.27 -6.36 -7.32
N LEU A 147 8.38 -5.67 -7.66
CA LEU A 147 8.40 -4.21 -7.69
C LEU A 147 7.47 -3.63 -8.76
N LEU A 148 7.38 -4.25 -9.93
CA LEU A 148 6.44 -3.82 -10.98
C LEU A 148 4.99 -3.96 -10.50
N LEU A 149 4.67 -5.07 -9.84
CA LEU A 149 3.36 -5.25 -9.20
C LEU A 149 3.11 -4.15 -8.17
N ALA A 150 4.09 -3.87 -7.29
CA ALA A 150 3.96 -2.84 -6.26
C ALA A 150 3.75 -1.44 -6.87
N ILE A 151 4.46 -1.09 -7.93
CA ILE A 151 4.28 0.18 -8.66
C ILE A 151 2.86 0.29 -9.21
N ILE A 152 2.37 -0.75 -9.90
CA ILE A 152 1.01 -0.76 -10.45
C ILE A 152 -0.02 -0.58 -9.34
N LYS A 153 0.12 -1.34 -8.24
CA LYS A 153 -0.82 -1.27 -7.12
C LYS A 153 -0.75 0.07 -6.37
N LEU A 154 0.43 0.68 -6.25
CA LEU A 154 0.57 2.00 -5.66
C LEU A 154 -0.16 3.09 -6.47
N ILE A 155 -0.05 3.05 -7.78
CA ILE A 155 -0.79 3.98 -8.65
C ILE A 155 -2.29 3.71 -8.57
N GLU A 156 -2.72 2.45 -8.62
CA GLU A 156 -4.13 2.09 -8.43
C GLU A 156 -4.66 2.59 -7.07
N ASP A 157 -3.89 2.40 -6.00
CA ASP A 157 -4.27 2.84 -4.66
C ASP A 157 -4.39 4.37 -4.57
N LYS A 158 -3.42 5.11 -5.08
CA LYS A 158 -3.45 6.58 -5.15
C LYS A 158 -4.69 7.09 -5.90
N LEU A 159 -5.06 6.45 -7.00
CA LEU A 159 -6.21 6.85 -7.82
C LEU A 159 -7.56 6.53 -7.16
N ASN A 160 -7.62 5.47 -6.35
CA ASN A 160 -8.87 4.98 -5.78
C ASN A 160 -9.07 5.39 -4.30
N ALA A 161 -8.02 5.70 -3.56
CA ALA A 161 -8.09 6.04 -2.15
C ALA A 161 -9.14 7.13 -1.82
N PRO A 162 -9.25 8.25 -2.58
CA PRO A 162 -10.24 9.27 -2.29
C PRO A 162 -11.69 8.74 -2.33
N ASN A 163 -12.01 7.93 -3.35
CA ASN A 163 -13.34 7.34 -3.48
C ASN A 163 -13.57 6.25 -2.45
N ASP A 164 -12.63 5.33 -2.31
CA ASP A 164 -12.81 4.13 -1.51
C ASP A 164 -12.83 4.44 -0.01
N SER A 165 -12.03 5.41 0.44
CA SER A 165 -12.04 5.89 1.83
C SER A 165 -13.34 6.65 2.15
N ALA A 166 -13.75 7.58 1.29
CA ALA A 166 -14.97 8.36 1.49
C ALA A 166 -16.25 7.53 1.42
N SER A 167 -16.28 6.49 0.56
CA SER A 167 -17.50 5.69 0.33
C SER A 167 -17.78 4.72 1.49
N VAL A 168 -16.74 4.04 2.00
CA VAL A 168 -16.93 2.96 2.99
C VAL A 168 -15.87 2.95 4.10
N GLY A 169 -14.96 3.92 4.14
CA GLY A 169 -13.93 3.99 5.17
C GLY A 169 -12.80 2.97 4.96
N VAL A 170 -12.43 2.68 3.71
CA VAL A 170 -11.29 1.81 3.43
C VAL A 170 -10.03 2.36 4.11
N GLN A 171 -9.34 1.51 4.84
CA GLN A 171 -8.14 1.89 5.58
C GLN A 171 -7.00 2.31 4.66
N ILE A 172 -6.21 3.27 5.11
CA ILE A 172 -5.01 3.76 4.44
C ILE A 172 -3.78 3.38 5.26
N ILE A 173 -2.85 2.70 4.64
CA ILE A 173 -1.50 2.46 5.18
C ILE A 173 -0.60 3.53 4.58
N LEU A 174 -0.11 4.42 5.42
CA LEU A 174 0.81 5.48 5.01
C LEU A 174 2.26 5.03 5.23
N LEU A 175 3.00 4.84 4.15
CA LEU A 175 4.45 4.65 4.18
C LEU A 175 5.12 6.00 3.94
N VAL A 176 5.96 6.43 4.88
CA VAL A 176 6.75 7.65 4.76
C VAL A 176 8.22 7.29 4.68
N GLU A 177 8.82 7.54 3.53
CA GLU A 177 10.20 7.17 3.26
C GLU A 177 10.77 8.03 2.12
N ASP A 178 11.85 8.73 2.36
CA ASP A 178 12.53 9.59 1.38
C ASP A 178 13.56 8.86 0.52
N SER A 179 14.06 7.73 1.01
CA SER A 179 15.06 6.94 0.30
C SER A 179 14.42 6.06 -0.79
N ILE A 180 14.71 6.40 -2.05
CA ILE A 180 14.27 5.62 -3.23
C ILE A 180 14.60 4.13 -3.06
N ARG A 181 15.79 3.80 -2.56
CA ARG A 181 16.21 2.42 -2.36
C ARG A 181 15.34 1.70 -1.33
N PHE A 182 15.05 2.35 -0.20
CA PHE A 182 14.32 1.71 0.88
C PHE A 182 12.85 1.51 0.52
N TYR A 183 12.14 2.53 0.01
CA TYR A 183 10.75 2.30 -0.36
C TYR A 183 10.60 1.36 -1.57
N SER A 184 11.57 1.32 -2.51
CA SER A 184 11.56 0.32 -3.59
C SER A 184 11.71 -1.11 -3.08
N SER A 185 12.39 -1.31 -1.94
CA SER A 185 12.51 -2.61 -1.29
C SER A 185 11.32 -2.93 -0.38
N ALA A 186 10.81 -1.95 0.36
CA ALA A 186 9.75 -2.16 1.34
C ALA A 186 8.37 -2.40 0.70
N LEU A 187 8.03 -1.64 -0.35
CA LEU A 187 6.72 -1.69 -0.99
C LEU A 187 6.33 -3.06 -1.52
N PRO A 188 7.19 -3.84 -2.21
CA PRO A 188 6.86 -5.19 -2.63
C PRO A 188 6.45 -6.09 -1.46
N HIS A 189 7.20 -6.05 -0.35
CA HIS A 189 6.88 -6.82 0.84
C HIS A 189 5.56 -6.41 1.46
N LEU A 190 5.32 -5.10 1.58
CA LEU A 190 4.08 -4.57 2.15
C LEU A 190 2.87 -4.93 1.30
N TYR A 191 2.96 -4.80 -0.04
CA TYR A 191 1.90 -5.22 -0.95
C TYR A 191 1.64 -6.73 -0.88
N ARG A 192 2.68 -7.54 -0.81
CA ARG A 192 2.54 -9.00 -0.67
C ARG A 192 1.76 -9.35 0.59
N ILE A 193 2.12 -8.77 1.74
CA ILE A 193 1.41 -8.99 3.01
C ILE A 193 -0.07 -8.60 2.89
N VAL A 194 -0.36 -7.39 2.43
CA VAL A 194 -1.74 -6.88 2.32
C VAL A 194 -2.57 -7.71 1.35
N LEU A 195 -2.03 -8.10 0.21
CA LEU A 195 -2.75 -8.87 -0.81
C LEU A 195 -3.00 -10.31 -0.35
N GLU A 196 -2.00 -10.99 0.23
CA GLU A 196 -2.16 -12.34 0.78
C GLU A 196 -3.20 -12.37 1.89
N GLN A 197 -3.16 -11.40 2.83
CA GLN A 197 -4.13 -11.36 3.92
C GLN A 197 -5.55 -11.05 3.43
N SER A 198 -5.68 -10.13 2.48
CA SER A 198 -6.98 -9.82 1.88
C SER A 198 -7.55 -11.02 1.13
N GLN A 199 -6.70 -11.81 0.48
CA GLN A 199 -7.09 -13.07 -0.15
C GLN A 199 -7.56 -14.09 0.89
N GLU A 200 -6.83 -14.25 2.01
CA GLU A 200 -7.26 -15.15 3.10
C GLU A 200 -8.64 -14.77 3.64
N PHE A 201 -8.85 -13.50 3.97
CA PHE A 201 -10.14 -13.04 4.47
C PHE A 201 -11.27 -13.18 3.44
N SER A 202 -10.93 -13.07 2.14
CA SER A 202 -11.92 -13.27 1.08
C SER A 202 -12.45 -14.71 1.02
N LYS A 203 -11.69 -15.70 1.50
CA LYS A 203 -12.13 -17.12 1.56
C LYS A 203 -13.33 -17.34 2.46
N GLU A 204 -13.57 -16.45 3.42
CA GLU A 204 -14.78 -16.49 4.27
C GLU A 204 -16.05 -16.09 3.51
N ALA A 205 -15.93 -15.55 2.29
CA ALA A 205 -17.07 -15.17 1.47
C ALA A 205 -17.78 -16.41 0.87
N LEU A 206 -19.11 -16.30 0.73
CA LEU A 206 -19.97 -17.41 0.31
C LEU A 206 -19.75 -17.88 -1.13
N ASN A 207 -19.23 -17.04 -2.01
CA ASN A 207 -18.97 -17.35 -3.41
C ASN A 207 -17.80 -16.54 -3.98
N ASP A 208 -17.32 -16.91 -5.17
CA ASP A 208 -16.16 -16.29 -5.82
C ASP A 208 -16.41 -14.84 -6.25
N HIS A 209 -17.66 -14.47 -6.50
CA HIS A 209 -18.01 -13.09 -6.79
C HIS A 209 -17.78 -12.20 -5.56
N LEU A 210 -18.30 -12.61 -4.40
CA LEU A 210 -18.10 -11.91 -3.14
C LEU A 210 -16.64 -11.89 -2.70
N LYS A 211 -15.87 -12.99 -2.96
CA LYS A 211 -14.42 -12.99 -2.74
C LYS A 211 -13.73 -11.88 -3.51
N THR A 212 -14.04 -11.80 -4.81
CA THR A 212 -13.47 -10.76 -5.68
C THR A 212 -13.88 -9.35 -5.23
N MET A 213 -15.12 -9.18 -4.80
CA MET A 213 -15.60 -7.90 -4.30
C MET A 213 -14.89 -7.47 -3.01
N ARG A 214 -14.73 -8.40 -2.05
CA ARG A 214 -14.00 -8.12 -0.79
C ARG A 214 -12.54 -7.72 -1.02
N MET A 215 -11.87 -8.31 -2.01
CA MET A 215 -10.51 -7.91 -2.39
C MET A 215 -10.40 -6.43 -2.81
N ARG A 216 -11.48 -5.80 -3.25
CA ARG A 216 -11.50 -4.37 -3.58
C ARG A 216 -11.47 -3.48 -2.34
N GLY A 217 -12.04 -3.96 -1.22
CA GLY A 217 -12.07 -3.27 0.07
C GLY A 217 -10.77 -3.42 0.89
N ARG A 218 -9.70 -3.98 0.33
CA ARG A 218 -8.42 -4.08 1.01
C ARG A 218 -7.87 -2.70 1.38
N PRO A 219 -7.07 -2.59 2.44
CA PRO A 219 -6.34 -1.36 2.74
C PRO A 219 -5.53 -0.87 1.54
N LYS A 220 -5.51 0.45 1.35
CA LYS A 220 -4.73 1.12 0.32
C LYS A 220 -3.38 1.55 0.89
N ILE A 221 -2.33 1.44 0.10
CA ILE A 221 -1.01 1.90 0.50
C ILE A 221 -0.74 3.24 -0.19
N MET A 222 -0.39 4.25 0.60
CA MET A 222 0.03 5.55 0.12
C MET A 222 1.49 5.78 0.49
N LEU A 223 2.28 6.27 -0.46
CA LEU A 223 3.69 6.62 -0.24
C LEU A 223 3.84 8.13 -0.17
N ALA A 224 4.42 8.61 0.91
CA ALA A 224 4.90 9.98 1.07
C ALA A 224 6.43 9.97 1.14
N ARG A 225 7.05 10.90 0.44
CA ARG A 225 8.52 11.04 0.37
C ARG A 225 9.04 12.21 1.21
N THR A 226 8.13 13.07 1.66
CA THR A 226 8.44 14.21 2.52
C THR A 226 7.46 14.28 3.69
N TYR A 227 7.84 15.10 4.67
CA TYR A 227 6.97 15.39 5.81
C TYR A 227 5.66 16.05 5.37
N GLU A 228 5.73 17.00 4.44
CA GLU A 228 4.59 17.75 3.92
C GLU A 228 3.62 16.83 3.18
N GLU A 229 4.12 15.98 2.26
CA GLU A 229 3.29 14.96 1.59
C GLU A 229 2.60 14.03 2.60
N ALA A 230 3.31 13.65 3.66
CA ALA A 230 2.76 12.78 4.68
C ALA A 230 1.66 13.47 5.50
N MET A 231 1.85 14.76 5.84
CA MET A 231 0.83 15.54 6.55
C MET A 231 -0.40 15.82 5.71
N ASP A 232 -0.25 16.06 4.43
CA ASP A 232 -1.37 16.23 3.51
C ASP A 232 -2.21 14.93 3.44
N ILE A 233 -1.56 13.77 3.23
CA ILE A 233 -2.23 12.47 3.24
C ILE A 233 -2.88 12.21 4.61
N TYR A 234 -2.19 12.51 5.72
CA TYR A 234 -2.75 12.35 7.04
C TYR A 234 -3.99 13.23 7.26
N SER A 235 -3.96 14.48 6.83
CA SER A 235 -5.12 15.37 6.91
C SER A 235 -6.32 14.87 6.11
N ASP A 236 -6.08 14.35 4.92
CA ASP A 236 -7.13 13.87 4.01
C ASP A 236 -7.80 12.57 4.51
N TYR A 237 -7.06 11.73 5.24
CA TYR A 237 -7.48 10.37 5.60
C TYR A 237 -7.38 10.06 7.09
N SER A 238 -7.29 11.05 7.98
CA SER A 238 -7.02 10.86 9.43
C SER A 238 -7.95 9.86 10.11
N GLU A 239 -9.22 9.79 9.73
CA GLU A 239 -10.18 8.86 10.30
C GLU A 239 -9.92 7.38 9.90
N ASN A 240 -9.21 7.15 8.81
CA ASN A 240 -9.03 5.84 8.19
C ASN A 240 -7.57 5.41 8.08
N ILE A 241 -6.62 6.16 8.66
CA ILE A 241 -5.19 5.92 8.47
C ILE A 241 -4.66 4.87 9.44
N LEU A 242 -3.82 3.97 8.90
CA LEU A 242 -2.97 3.07 9.66
C LEU A 242 -1.52 3.50 9.41
N GLY A 243 -0.85 4.04 10.44
CA GLY A 243 0.27 4.91 10.20
C GLY A 243 1.67 4.31 10.18
N TYR A 244 2.45 4.81 9.24
CA TYR A 244 3.90 4.92 9.32
C TYR A 244 4.26 6.41 9.37
N ALA A 245 5.09 6.78 10.35
CA ALA A 245 5.83 8.04 10.46
C ALA A 245 5.05 9.35 10.73
N LEU A 246 5.64 10.20 11.47
CA LEU A 246 5.25 11.46 12.12
C LEU A 246 4.71 11.22 13.52
N CYS A 247 5.34 10.30 14.17
CA CYS A 247 4.91 9.66 15.40
C CYS A 247 4.44 10.61 16.48
N ARG A 248 5.18 11.66 16.75
CA ARG A 248 4.87 12.52 17.92
C ARG A 248 3.59 13.32 17.70
N GLU A 249 3.40 13.86 16.51
CA GLU A 249 2.21 14.66 16.20
C GLU A 249 0.97 13.77 16.06
N ILE A 250 1.08 12.66 15.33
CA ILE A 250 -0.02 11.70 15.20
C ILE A 250 -0.39 11.13 16.57
N LYS A 251 0.58 10.66 17.36
CA LYS A 251 0.31 10.11 18.71
C LYS A 251 -0.28 11.14 19.66
N SER A 252 -0.01 12.43 19.48
CA SER A 252 -0.62 13.48 20.30
C SER A 252 -2.10 13.71 19.98
N ARG A 253 -2.50 13.52 18.72
CA ARG A 253 -3.89 13.67 18.24
C ARG A 253 -4.66 12.38 18.35
N GLU A 254 -4.06 11.28 17.91
CA GLU A 254 -4.65 9.95 17.77
C GLU A 254 -3.76 8.87 18.43
N PRO A 255 -3.74 8.75 19.77
CA PRO A 255 -2.83 7.87 20.50
C PRO A 255 -2.94 6.38 20.12
N HIS A 256 -4.09 5.97 19.60
CA HIS A 256 -4.42 4.59 19.26
C HIS A 256 -3.96 4.18 17.84
N ILE A 257 -3.54 5.12 16.98
CA ILE A 257 -3.05 4.76 15.64
C ILE A 257 -1.75 3.95 15.80
N PRO A 258 -1.66 2.75 15.21
CA PRO A 258 -0.43 1.97 15.23
C PRO A 258 0.63 2.63 14.36
N ILE A 259 1.83 2.72 14.91
CA ILE A 259 3.00 3.28 14.21
C ILE A 259 4.15 2.29 14.32
N ILE A 260 4.82 2.06 13.20
CA ILE A 260 6.05 1.29 13.12
C ILE A 260 7.15 2.25 12.69
N LEU A 261 8.17 2.40 13.52
CA LEU A 261 9.37 3.15 13.19
C LEU A 261 10.39 2.24 12.51
N GLU A 262 10.99 2.75 11.47
CA GLU A 262 12.05 2.05 10.75
C GLU A 262 13.32 2.87 10.72
N SER A 263 14.44 2.29 11.10
CA SER A 263 15.74 2.94 11.05
C SER A 263 16.86 1.98 10.67
N SER A 264 17.90 2.52 10.03
CA SER A 264 19.16 1.78 9.81
C SER A 264 19.98 1.63 11.08
N GLU A 265 19.73 2.45 12.09
CA GLU A 265 20.42 2.48 13.38
C GLU A 265 19.56 1.85 14.46
N ALA A 266 20.01 0.73 15.04
CA ALA A 266 19.28 0.00 16.07
C ALA A 266 19.05 0.86 17.35
N ASP A 267 19.97 1.76 17.68
CA ASP A 267 19.89 2.62 18.87
C ASP A 267 18.65 3.56 18.83
N ASN A 268 18.00 3.71 17.68
CA ASN A 268 16.78 4.49 17.54
C ASN A 268 15.53 3.78 18.09
N GLU A 269 15.63 2.51 18.50
CA GLU A 269 14.57 1.76 19.18
C GLU A 269 14.04 2.49 20.43
N ARG A 270 14.91 3.16 21.18
CA ARG A 270 14.54 3.98 22.35
C ARG A 270 13.49 5.06 22.03
N TYR A 271 13.53 5.63 20.81
CA TYR A 271 12.53 6.62 20.41
C TYR A 271 11.17 5.98 20.11
N ALA A 272 11.18 4.74 19.61
CA ALA A 272 9.95 3.99 19.42
C ALA A 272 9.30 3.66 20.76
N GLU A 273 10.08 3.25 21.77
CA GLU A 273 9.58 3.00 23.12
C GLU A 273 8.94 4.24 23.76
N GLU A 274 9.61 5.42 23.67
CA GLU A 274 9.07 6.69 24.16
C GLU A 274 7.71 7.04 23.54
N LEU A 275 7.52 6.69 22.26
CA LEU A 275 6.32 7.00 21.47
C LEU A 275 5.29 5.88 21.49
N LYS A 276 5.55 4.77 22.19
CA LYS A 276 4.73 3.57 22.15
C LYS A 276 4.46 3.10 20.71
N ALA A 277 5.50 3.10 19.90
CA ALA A 277 5.54 2.64 18.53
C ALA A 277 6.37 1.35 18.44
N SER A 278 6.12 0.53 17.44
CA SER A 278 6.98 -0.62 17.11
C SER A 278 8.25 -0.16 16.40
N PHE A 279 9.27 -1.01 16.38
CA PHE A 279 10.55 -0.69 15.76
C PHE A 279 11.07 -1.81 14.86
N ILE A 280 11.55 -1.45 13.67
CA ILE A 280 12.18 -2.38 12.73
C ILE A 280 13.52 -1.81 12.27
N VAL A 281 14.56 -2.66 12.24
CA VAL A 281 15.87 -2.31 11.69
C VAL A 281 15.86 -2.53 10.16
N LYS A 282 15.96 -1.45 9.37
CA LYS A 282 15.88 -1.46 7.89
C LYS A 282 16.88 -2.41 7.21
N ASN A 283 18.07 -2.56 7.76
CA ASN A 283 19.16 -3.38 7.19
C ASN A 283 19.22 -4.80 7.79
N SER A 284 18.19 -5.20 8.57
CA SER A 284 18.11 -6.55 9.13
C SER A 284 17.92 -7.58 8.02
N LYS A 285 18.59 -8.75 8.16
CA LYS A 285 18.33 -9.92 7.30
C LYS A 285 16.91 -10.46 7.47
N HIS A 286 16.26 -10.11 8.57
CA HIS A 286 14.90 -10.52 8.93
C HIS A 286 13.85 -9.45 8.62
N TYR A 287 14.23 -8.33 7.98
CA TYR A 287 13.33 -7.22 7.71
C TYR A 287 11.96 -7.64 7.13
N PRO A 288 11.86 -8.54 6.11
CA PRO A 288 10.56 -8.94 5.59
C PRO A 288 9.68 -9.68 6.62
N GLN A 289 10.31 -10.50 7.47
CA GLN A 289 9.63 -11.25 8.54
C GLN A 289 9.18 -10.31 9.66
N ASP A 290 10.06 -9.39 10.06
CA ASP A 290 9.78 -8.39 11.10
C ASP A 290 8.64 -7.48 10.64
N LEU A 291 8.71 -6.95 9.42
CA LEU A 291 7.64 -6.15 8.82
C LEU A 291 6.31 -6.91 8.79
N ARG A 292 6.34 -8.20 8.40
CA ARG A 292 5.14 -9.03 8.38
C ARG A 292 4.55 -9.19 9.78
N ALA A 293 5.38 -9.47 10.78
CA ALA A 293 4.94 -9.65 12.16
C ALA A 293 4.24 -8.39 12.68
N GLU A 294 4.88 -7.23 12.54
CA GLU A 294 4.35 -5.94 12.98
C GLU A 294 3.03 -5.56 12.26
N VAL A 295 2.99 -5.73 10.95
CA VAL A 295 1.78 -5.45 10.15
C VAL A 295 0.64 -6.39 10.57
N MET A 296 0.92 -7.67 10.78
CA MET A 296 -0.08 -8.65 11.22
C MET A 296 -0.63 -8.33 12.61
N GLU A 297 0.24 -7.93 13.53
CA GLU A 297 -0.14 -7.65 14.91
C GLU A 297 -0.92 -6.33 15.02
N HIS A 298 -0.40 -5.26 14.43
CA HIS A 298 -0.89 -3.91 14.70
C HIS A 298 -1.97 -3.42 13.73
N PHE A 299 -2.03 -3.95 12.51
CA PHE A 299 -3.00 -3.47 11.50
C PHE A 299 -4.28 -4.33 11.43
N GLY A 300 -4.45 -5.23 12.39
CA GLY A 300 -5.66 -6.05 12.52
C GLY A 300 -5.72 -7.25 11.57
N PHE A 301 -4.63 -7.59 10.87
CA PHE A 301 -4.57 -8.76 9.99
C PHE A 301 -4.39 -10.08 10.76
N GLY A 302 -3.81 -10.03 11.95
CA GLY A 302 -3.62 -11.21 12.82
C GLY A 302 -4.89 -11.63 13.57
N PRO A 303 -4.77 -12.67 14.40
CA PRO A 303 -5.82 -13.02 15.34
C PRO A 303 -6.02 -11.88 16.34
N PHE A 304 -7.27 -11.62 16.72
CA PHE A 304 -7.59 -10.61 17.69
C PHE A 304 -7.42 -11.16 19.12
N ILE A 305 -6.46 -10.61 19.84
CA ILE A 305 -6.18 -11.02 21.23
C ILE A 305 -6.93 -10.11 22.18
N ILE A 306 -7.85 -10.69 22.94
CA ILE A 306 -8.54 -10.00 24.03
C ILE A 306 -7.64 -10.06 25.27
N VAL A 307 -7.35 -8.92 25.85
CA VAL A 307 -6.49 -8.79 27.02
C VAL A 307 -7.25 -8.25 28.24
N ASN A 308 -6.74 -8.56 29.42
CA ASN A 308 -7.16 -7.90 30.65
C ASN A 308 -6.59 -6.47 30.66
N PRO A 309 -7.41 -5.42 30.82
CA PRO A 309 -6.93 -4.03 30.70
C PRO A 309 -5.97 -3.59 31.83
N GLU A 310 -6.00 -4.27 33.00
CA GLU A 310 -5.14 -3.94 34.12
C GLU A 310 -3.75 -4.61 34.04
N THR A 311 -3.75 -5.89 33.61
CA THR A 311 -2.52 -6.71 33.60
C THR A 311 -1.91 -6.86 32.21
N MET A 312 -2.65 -6.46 31.14
CA MET A 312 -2.32 -6.70 29.74
C MET A 312 -2.13 -8.18 29.38
N ALA A 313 -2.51 -9.10 30.27
CA ALA A 313 -2.44 -10.52 30.02
C ALA A 313 -3.51 -10.97 29.02
N PRO A 314 -3.17 -11.87 28.08
CA PRO A 314 -4.15 -12.40 27.12
C PRO A 314 -5.19 -13.27 27.85
N ILE A 315 -6.46 -12.98 27.61
CA ILE A 315 -7.60 -13.74 28.12
C ILE A 315 -8.08 -14.74 27.06
N MET A 316 -8.16 -14.28 25.82
CA MET A 316 -8.81 -15.01 24.74
C MET A 316 -8.21 -14.62 23.39
N THR A 317 -8.11 -15.55 22.46
CA THR A 317 -7.71 -15.31 21.08
C THR A 317 -8.87 -15.56 20.14
N ILE A 318 -9.18 -14.62 19.29
CA ILE A 318 -10.24 -14.66 18.27
C ILE A 318 -9.56 -14.76 16.91
N LYS A 319 -9.82 -15.87 16.20
CA LYS A 319 -9.14 -16.18 14.93
C LYS A 319 -9.82 -15.54 13.72
N ASP A 320 -11.15 -15.56 13.70
CA ASP A 320 -11.98 -15.14 12.58
C ASP A 320 -13.34 -14.59 13.08
N LEU A 321 -14.19 -14.16 12.14
CA LEU A 321 -15.49 -13.58 12.47
C LEU A 321 -16.47 -14.57 13.11
N LYS A 322 -16.41 -15.84 12.74
CA LYS A 322 -17.25 -16.89 13.35
C LYS A 322 -16.82 -17.16 14.78
N ASP A 323 -15.52 -17.16 15.01
CA ASP A 323 -14.95 -17.32 16.34
C ASP A 323 -15.31 -16.12 17.24
N LEU A 324 -15.27 -14.88 16.68
CA LEU A 324 -15.74 -13.68 17.36
C LEU A 324 -17.22 -13.79 17.74
N GLN A 325 -18.08 -14.14 16.78
CA GLN A 325 -19.52 -14.28 17.06
C GLN A 325 -19.81 -15.27 18.20
N ARG A 326 -19.07 -16.36 18.23
CA ARG A 326 -19.21 -17.40 19.27
C ARG A 326 -18.72 -16.91 20.63
N LYS A 327 -17.57 -16.25 20.68
CA LYS A 327 -16.87 -15.85 21.91
C LYS A 327 -17.28 -14.48 22.44
N LEU A 328 -17.96 -13.67 21.65
CA LEU A 328 -18.36 -12.31 22.05
C LEU A 328 -19.10 -12.26 23.40
N PRO A 329 -20.05 -13.18 23.70
CA PRO A 329 -20.72 -13.20 25.02
C PRO A 329 -19.81 -13.57 26.20
N GLU A 330 -18.63 -14.15 25.94
CA GLU A 330 -17.67 -14.60 26.95
C GLU A 330 -16.61 -13.53 27.27
N ILE A 331 -16.57 -12.44 26.50
CA ILE A 331 -15.60 -11.35 26.70
C ILE A 331 -16.01 -10.53 27.95
N PRO A 332 -15.12 -10.36 28.94
CA PRO A 332 -15.42 -9.51 30.10
C PRO A 332 -15.73 -8.07 29.68
N ASP A 333 -16.71 -7.45 30.32
CA ASP A 333 -17.17 -6.08 30.02
C ASP A 333 -16.02 -5.05 30.06
N GLU A 334 -15.10 -5.18 30.98
CA GLU A 334 -13.94 -4.28 31.12
C GLU A 334 -12.99 -4.41 29.93
N SER A 335 -12.71 -5.65 29.49
CA SER A 335 -11.89 -5.93 28.30
C SER A 335 -12.60 -5.44 27.05
N LEU A 336 -13.91 -5.64 26.94
CA LEU A 336 -14.71 -5.16 25.82
C LEU A 336 -14.64 -3.62 25.71
N ARG A 337 -14.84 -2.91 26.82
CA ARG A 337 -14.75 -1.45 26.88
C ARG A 337 -13.35 -0.95 26.49
N TYR A 338 -12.31 -1.60 27.00
CA TYR A 338 -10.93 -1.29 26.67
C TYR A 338 -10.69 -1.39 25.17
N HIS A 339 -11.00 -2.55 24.57
CA HIS A 339 -10.77 -2.77 23.13
C HIS A 339 -11.61 -1.86 22.24
N LEU A 340 -12.83 -1.49 22.65
CA LEU A 340 -13.66 -0.51 21.95
C LEU A 340 -13.03 0.90 22.00
N SER A 341 -12.51 1.32 23.17
CA SER A 341 -11.89 2.64 23.32
C SER A 341 -10.58 2.79 22.55
N GLN A 342 -9.91 1.69 22.21
CA GLN A 342 -8.67 1.65 21.43
C GLN A 342 -8.88 1.36 19.94
N ASN A 343 -10.12 1.36 19.46
CA ASN A 343 -10.49 1.04 18.07
C ASN A 343 -10.00 -0.35 17.57
N HIS A 344 -9.71 -1.28 18.49
CA HIS A 344 -9.21 -2.60 18.13
C HIS A 344 -10.23 -3.40 17.31
N PHE A 345 -11.52 -3.31 17.64
CA PHE A 345 -12.58 -3.94 16.86
C PHE A 345 -12.72 -3.36 15.46
N SER A 346 -12.67 -2.03 15.33
CA SER A 346 -12.73 -1.36 14.02
C SER A 346 -11.59 -1.82 13.13
N ARG A 347 -10.36 -1.87 13.65
CA ARG A 347 -9.20 -2.39 12.90
C ARG A 347 -9.39 -3.84 12.46
N PHE A 348 -9.86 -4.70 13.37
CA PHE A 348 -10.12 -6.10 13.06
C PHE A 348 -11.20 -6.28 11.98
N PHE A 349 -12.26 -5.46 12.00
CA PHE A 349 -13.32 -5.52 10.98
C PHE A 349 -12.87 -4.92 9.64
N PHE A 350 -12.29 -3.74 9.66
CA PHE A 350 -11.92 -3.04 8.42
C PHE A 350 -10.80 -3.75 7.65
N SER A 351 -9.83 -4.37 8.35
CA SER A 351 -8.82 -5.20 7.69
C SER A 351 -9.43 -6.38 6.90
N ARG A 352 -10.62 -6.81 7.29
CA ARG A 352 -11.42 -7.88 6.66
C ARG A 352 -12.47 -7.37 5.69
N ALA A 353 -12.39 -6.09 5.30
CA ALA A 353 -13.37 -5.41 4.44
C ALA A 353 -14.80 -5.55 4.98
N MET A 354 -14.97 -5.36 6.28
CA MET A 354 -16.27 -5.27 6.95
C MET A 354 -16.46 -3.83 7.44
N PHE A 355 -17.18 -3.06 6.66
CA PHE A 355 -17.40 -1.62 6.85
C PHE A 355 -18.76 -1.33 7.49
#